data_0f3be6117a6b52235b8f4495d43cd51a
#
_entry.id   0f3be6117a6b52235b8f4495d43cd51a
#
_cell.length_a   1.000
_cell.length_b   1.000
_cell.length_c   1.000
_cell.angle_alpha   90.00
_cell.angle_beta   90.00
_cell.angle_gamma   90.00
#
_symmetry.space_group_name_H-M   'P 1'
#
loop_
_entity.id
_entity.type
_entity.pdbx_description
1 polymer ?
#
loop_
_entity_poly.entity_id
_entity_poly.type
_entity_poly.pdbx_seq_one_letter_code
_entity_poly.pdbx_strand_id
1 'polypeptide(L)'
;MKKYLSLLLALALLPNLAACGSEDVSADDTGDGSWAVYWYLCGSDLESQNGCATADLSEMLEVQLPENVNVVIETGGATAWQNEEMDPSKLQRWLYNSDGLQLLEEEDAADMGDSQTLYEFLDYANDNYPADHVAVTFWNHGGGSVSGAAFDE
;
A
#
# COMPACT_ATOMS: atom_id res chain seq x y z
N MET A 1 42.70 63.08 15.13
CA MET A 1 41.23 62.84 15.15
C MET A 1 40.84 62.05 13.89
N LYS A 2 41.26 60.78 13.79
CA LYS A 2 40.89 59.87 12.64
C LYS A 2 40.98 58.39 13.06
N LYS A 3 40.47 57.98 14.20
CA LYS A 3 40.57 56.58 14.67
C LYS A 3 39.27 55.93 15.14
N TYR A 4 38.12 56.58 14.97
CA TYR A 4 36.86 56.04 15.50
C TYR A 4 35.75 55.88 14.45
N LEU A 5 36.08 55.92 13.14
CA LEU A 5 35.08 55.81 12.09
C LEU A 5 35.02 54.40 11.46
N SER A 6 35.80 53.44 11.95
CA SER A 6 35.85 52.09 11.39
C SER A 6 35.16 51.01 12.23
N LEU A 7 34.50 51.41 13.34
CA LEU A 7 33.88 50.43 14.27
C LEU A 7 32.34 50.39 14.20
N LEU A 8 31.71 51.14 13.31
CA LEU A 8 30.25 51.19 13.21
C LEU A 8 29.67 50.57 11.95
N LEU A 9 30.49 49.87 11.12
CA LEU A 9 29.99 49.26 9.89
C LEU A 9 30.06 47.72 9.92
N ALA A 10 30.35 47.11 11.07
CA ALA A 10 30.46 45.63 11.19
C ALA A 10 29.29 44.99 11.96
N LEU A 11 28.22 45.74 12.24
CA LEU A 11 27.09 45.22 13.03
C LEU A 11 25.76 45.11 12.27
N ALA A 12 25.80 45.11 10.93
CA ALA A 12 24.59 45.06 10.09
C ALA A 12 24.53 43.89 9.10
N LEU A 13 25.34 42.83 9.31
CA LEU A 13 25.27 41.61 8.51
C LEU A 13 25.22 40.37 9.39
N LEU A 14 24.23 40.30 10.28
CA LEU A 14 23.74 39.02 10.77
C LEU A 14 22.71 38.53 9.76
N PRO A 15 22.98 37.46 9.00
CA PRO A 15 21.95 36.83 8.23
C PRO A 15 20.91 36.30 9.22
N ASN A 16 19.67 36.66 9.01
CA ASN A 16 18.53 35.94 9.54
C ASN A 16 18.66 34.49 9.07
N LEU A 17 19.32 33.65 9.87
CA LEU A 17 19.00 32.25 9.95
C LEU A 17 17.65 32.18 10.69
N ALA A 18 16.58 32.60 9.97
CA ALA A 18 15.27 32.20 10.36
C ALA A 18 15.25 30.68 10.30
N ALA A 19 15.13 30.13 11.48
CA ALA A 19 14.82 28.77 11.76
C ALA A 19 13.92 28.16 10.67
N CYS A 20 14.39 27.12 9.98
CA CYS A 20 13.48 26.04 9.68
C CYS A 20 12.97 25.58 11.06
N GLY A 21 11.80 26.05 11.42
CA GLY A 21 11.03 25.41 12.44
C GLY A 21 10.88 23.98 11.98
N SER A 22 11.50 23.04 12.68
CA SER A 22 10.97 21.72 12.75
C SER A 22 9.57 21.93 13.31
N GLU A 23 8.56 21.95 12.44
CA GLU A 23 7.23 21.61 12.87
C GLU A 23 7.41 20.21 13.45
N ASP A 24 7.35 20.12 14.76
CA ASP A 24 7.06 18.87 15.43
C ASP A 24 5.73 18.45 14.82
N VAL A 25 5.78 17.55 13.84
CA VAL A 25 4.64 16.76 13.43
C VAL A 25 4.30 15.97 14.67
N SER A 26 3.45 16.56 15.51
CA SER A 26 2.80 15.82 16.58
C SER A 26 2.13 14.66 15.90
N ALA A 27 2.55 13.44 16.20
CA ALA A 27 1.96 12.18 15.76
C ALA A 27 0.57 11.99 16.42
N ASP A 28 -0.27 13.02 16.36
CA ASP A 28 -1.66 13.01 16.83
C ASP A 28 -2.61 13.48 15.72
N ASP A 29 -2.20 13.25 14.46
CA ASP A 29 -3.12 13.15 13.35
C ASP A 29 -3.57 11.67 13.25
N THR A 30 -4.37 11.24 14.22
CA THR A 30 -5.34 10.17 14.00
C THR A 30 -6.30 10.73 12.98
N GLY A 31 -5.96 10.56 11.69
CA GLY A 31 -6.76 11.03 10.58
C GLY A 31 -8.23 10.69 10.85
N ASP A 32 -9.05 11.74 10.84
CA ASP A 32 -10.46 11.69 11.24
C ASP A 32 -11.23 10.93 10.15
N GLY A 33 -11.05 9.61 10.08
CA GLY A 33 -11.70 8.75 9.09
C GLY A 33 -11.16 7.33 9.07
N SER A 34 -11.98 6.41 8.55
CA SER A 34 -11.59 5.03 8.28
C SER A 34 -10.91 4.91 6.91
N TRP A 35 -10.00 3.97 6.79
CA TRP A 35 -9.31 3.68 5.55
C TRP A 35 -9.49 2.22 5.15
N ALA A 36 -9.72 1.99 3.85
CA ALA A 36 -9.66 0.67 3.25
C ALA A 36 -8.69 0.67 2.07
N VAL A 37 -7.81 -0.32 2.04
CA VAL A 37 -6.94 -0.59 0.89
C VAL A 37 -7.45 -1.88 0.24
N TYR A 38 -7.88 -1.80 -1.01
CA TYR A 38 -8.26 -2.96 -1.81
C TYR A 38 -7.07 -3.34 -2.67
N TRP A 39 -6.43 -4.45 -2.33
CA TRP A 39 -5.20 -4.91 -2.96
C TRP A 39 -5.45 -6.10 -3.88
N TYR A 40 -5.46 -5.84 -5.17
CA TYR A 40 -5.62 -6.87 -6.21
C TYR A 40 -4.24 -7.44 -6.54
N LEU A 41 -3.92 -8.58 -5.92
CA LEU A 41 -2.60 -9.21 -5.92
C LEU A 41 -2.56 -10.39 -6.90
N CYS A 42 -2.34 -10.10 -8.18
CA CYS A 42 -2.19 -11.08 -9.24
C CYS A 42 -0.73 -11.57 -9.32
N GLY A 43 -0.45 -12.74 -8.77
CA GLY A 43 0.91 -13.24 -8.55
C GLY A 43 1.72 -13.49 -9.80
N SER A 44 1.13 -14.07 -10.84
CA SER A 44 1.78 -14.44 -12.10
C SER A 44 3.12 -15.19 -11.92
N ASP A 45 4.00 -15.13 -12.91
CA ASP A 45 5.37 -15.65 -12.84
C ASP A 45 6.26 -14.91 -11.84
N LEU A 46 5.91 -13.69 -11.46
CA LEU A 46 6.59 -12.96 -10.39
C LEU A 46 6.51 -13.71 -9.06
N GLU A 47 5.37 -14.30 -8.76
CA GLU A 47 5.19 -15.13 -7.58
C GLU A 47 5.69 -16.56 -7.84
N SER A 48 5.20 -17.21 -8.91
CA SER A 48 5.45 -18.62 -9.18
C SER A 48 6.95 -18.96 -9.27
N GLN A 49 7.76 -18.05 -9.84
CA GLN A 49 9.19 -18.25 -10.06
C GLN A 49 10.07 -17.56 -9.02
N ASN A 50 9.64 -16.45 -8.47
CA ASN A 50 10.50 -15.55 -7.69
C ASN A 50 9.98 -15.27 -6.27
N GLY A 51 8.72 -15.59 -5.94
CA GLY A 51 8.15 -15.34 -4.61
C GLY A 51 7.98 -13.85 -4.29
N CYS A 52 7.85 -12.99 -5.32
CA CYS A 52 7.81 -11.55 -5.10
C CYS A 52 6.55 -11.11 -4.34
N ALA A 53 5.38 -11.70 -4.66
CA ALA A 53 4.15 -11.38 -3.94
C ALA A 53 4.20 -11.87 -2.48
N THR A 54 4.76 -13.06 -2.24
CA THR A 54 5.01 -13.59 -0.89
C THR A 54 5.94 -12.67 -0.09
N ALA A 55 6.97 -12.09 -0.72
CA ALA A 55 7.87 -11.14 -0.06
C ALA A 55 7.13 -9.86 0.35
N ASP A 56 6.37 -9.25 -0.57
CA ASP A 56 5.61 -8.02 -0.30
C ASP A 56 4.51 -8.23 0.75
N LEU A 57 3.83 -9.39 0.72
CA LEU A 57 2.89 -9.79 1.78
C LEU A 57 3.58 -9.89 3.14
N SER A 58 4.77 -10.49 3.19
CA SER A 58 5.54 -10.62 4.43
C SER A 58 5.94 -9.26 4.98
N GLU A 59 6.34 -8.32 4.12
CA GLU A 59 6.66 -6.94 4.53
C GLU A 59 5.41 -6.22 5.07
N MET A 60 4.25 -6.37 4.43
CA MET A 60 2.99 -5.82 4.93
C MET A 60 2.66 -6.37 6.32
N LEU A 61 2.84 -7.66 6.56
CA LEU A 61 2.54 -8.32 7.83
C LEU A 61 3.46 -7.88 9.00
N GLU A 62 4.59 -7.22 8.71
CA GLU A 62 5.45 -6.61 9.73
C GLU A 62 4.87 -5.28 10.27
N VAL A 63 3.88 -4.71 9.61
CA VAL A 63 3.30 -3.41 9.97
C VAL A 63 2.08 -3.60 10.87
N GLN A 64 2.13 -3.11 12.11
CA GLN A 64 0.94 -3.07 12.97
C GLN A 64 -0.03 -1.99 12.47
N LEU A 65 -1.18 -2.41 11.95
CA LEU A 65 -2.20 -1.48 11.48
C LEU A 65 -3.00 -0.86 12.64
N PRO A 66 -3.42 0.41 12.54
CA PRO A 66 -4.37 1.01 13.46
C PRO A 66 -5.78 0.42 13.27
N GLU A 67 -6.64 0.52 14.29
CA GLU A 67 -7.99 -0.08 14.29
C GLU A 67 -8.93 0.44 13.18
N ASN A 68 -8.68 1.64 12.67
CA ASN A 68 -9.46 2.27 11.60
C ASN A 68 -8.96 1.97 10.19
N VAL A 69 -8.03 1.00 10.01
CA VAL A 69 -7.46 0.62 8.71
C VAL A 69 -7.72 -0.85 8.42
N ASN A 70 -8.30 -1.13 7.26
CA ASN A 70 -8.48 -2.46 6.71
C ASN A 70 -7.74 -2.59 5.37
N VAL A 71 -7.06 -3.72 5.16
CA VAL A 71 -6.53 -4.12 3.85
C VAL A 71 -7.27 -5.36 3.41
N VAL A 72 -8.05 -5.24 2.35
CA VAL A 72 -8.76 -6.37 1.72
C VAL A 72 -7.94 -6.80 0.51
N ILE A 73 -7.58 -8.07 0.46
CA ILE A 73 -6.64 -8.59 -0.55
C ILE A 73 -7.34 -9.68 -1.34
N GLU A 74 -7.23 -9.66 -2.67
CA GLU A 74 -7.54 -10.81 -3.51
C GLU A 74 -6.25 -11.38 -4.08
N THR A 75 -6.00 -12.67 -3.84
CA THR A 75 -4.83 -13.41 -4.32
C THR A 75 -5.23 -14.45 -5.36
N GLY A 76 -4.41 -14.58 -6.41
CA GLY A 76 -4.58 -15.55 -7.49
C GLY A 76 -3.57 -15.32 -8.60
N GLY A 77 -3.83 -15.89 -9.78
CA GLY A 77 -3.05 -15.64 -10.99
C GLY A 77 -1.62 -16.17 -11.01
N ALA A 78 -1.25 -17.03 -10.07
CA ALA A 78 0.05 -17.68 -9.99
C ALA A 78 -0.12 -19.21 -10.04
N THR A 79 0.73 -19.91 -10.77
CA THR A 79 0.71 -21.40 -10.84
C THR A 79 1.33 -22.06 -9.60
N ALA A 80 2.05 -21.29 -8.79
CA ALA A 80 2.58 -21.69 -7.48
C ALA A 80 2.74 -20.48 -6.57
N TRP A 81 2.46 -20.65 -5.27
CA TRP A 81 2.77 -19.66 -4.23
C TRP A 81 3.95 -20.13 -3.39
N GLN A 82 4.86 -19.21 -3.04
CA GLN A 82 6.00 -19.48 -2.15
C GLN A 82 5.60 -19.42 -0.66
N ASN A 83 4.36 -19.14 -0.40
CA ASN A 83 3.72 -19.02 0.90
C ASN A 83 2.77 -20.23 1.07
N GLU A 84 2.75 -20.84 2.25
CA GLU A 84 1.97 -22.06 2.52
C GLU A 84 0.48 -21.79 2.74
N GLU A 85 0.08 -20.53 2.92
CA GLU A 85 -1.32 -20.17 3.21
C GLU A 85 -2.14 -19.97 1.93
N MET A 86 -1.47 -19.71 0.80
CA MET A 86 -2.13 -19.39 -0.47
C MET A 86 -2.19 -20.59 -1.41
N ASP A 87 -3.41 -20.89 -1.89
CA ASP A 87 -3.67 -22.01 -2.80
C ASP A 87 -3.67 -21.52 -4.26
N PRO A 88 -2.73 -22.01 -5.11
CA PRO A 88 -2.67 -21.59 -6.52
C PRO A 88 -3.89 -22.03 -7.36
N SER A 89 -4.71 -22.94 -6.86
CA SER A 89 -5.94 -23.39 -7.52
C SER A 89 -7.17 -22.56 -7.19
N LYS A 90 -7.00 -21.48 -6.40
CA LYS A 90 -8.10 -20.65 -5.87
C LYS A 90 -7.87 -19.17 -6.12
N LEU A 91 -8.98 -18.44 -6.20
CA LEU A 91 -9.02 -17.04 -5.78
C LEU A 91 -9.32 -17.02 -4.29
N GLN A 92 -8.51 -16.31 -3.52
CA GLN A 92 -8.68 -16.21 -2.07
C GLN A 92 -8.79 -14.75 -1.67
N ARG A 93 -9.81 -14.42 -0.87
CA ARG A 93 -9.99 -13.08 -0.30
C ARG A 93 -9.56 -13.07 1.14
N TRP A 94 -8.74 -12.08 1.50
CA TRP A 94 -8.13 -11.94 2.81
C TRP A 94 -8.44 -10.59 3.40
N LEU A 95 -8.53 -10.52 4.71
CA LEU A 95 -8.53 -9.28 5.47
C LEU A 95 -7.25 -9.19 6.30
N TYR A 96 -6.55 -8.08 6.20
CA TYR A 96 -5.50 -7.70 7.14
C TYR A 96 -5.88 -6.42 7.87
N ASN A 97 -5.89 -6.45 9.19
CA ASN A 97 -6.21 -5.34 10.07
C ASN A 97 -5.43 -5.44 11.39
N SER A 98 -5.85 -4.72 12.43
CA SER A 98 -5.23 -4.77 13.77
C SER A 98 -5.23 -6.17 14.42
N ASP A 99 -6.13 -7.05 14.00
CA ASP A 99 -6.24 -8.44 14.49
C ASP A 99 -5.36 -9.43 13.69
N GLY A 100 -4.73 -8.98 12.62
CA GLY A 100 -3.86 -9.78 11.75
C GLY A 100 -4.52 -10.21 10.44
N LEU A 101 -3.90 -11.19 9.75
CA LEU A 101 -4.37 -11.72 8.48
C LEU A 101 -5.42 -12.81 8.72
N GLN A 102 -6.54 -12.72 8.01
CA GLN A 102 -7.65 -13.66 8.09
C GLN A 102 -8.14 -14.01 6.68
N LEU A 103 -8.30 -15.30 6.39
CA LEU A 103 -8.99 -15.76 5.19
C LEU A 103 -10.50 -15.49 5.32
N LEU A 104 -11.07 -14.79 4.36
CA LEU A 104 -12.50 -14.45 4.31
C LEU A 104 -13.27 -15.46 3.49
N GLU A 105 -12.83 -15.73 2.28
CA GLU A 105 -13.47 -16.69 1.36
C GLU A 105 -12.50 -17.21 0.32
N GLU A 106 -12.88 -18.34 -0.29
CA GLU A 106 -12.17 -18.98 -1.39
C GLU A 106 -13.16 -19.33 -2.50
N GLU A 107 -12.75 -19.06 -3.74
CA GLU A 107 -13.47 -19.43 -4.94
C GLU A 107 -12.58 -20.26 -5.87
N ASP A 108 -13.15 -20.89 -6.87
CA ASP A 108 -12.35 -21.57 -7.91
C ASP A 108 -11.53 -20.53 -8.67
N ALA A 109 -10.30 -20.92 -9.08
CA ALA A 109 -9.43 -20.02 -9.81
C ALA A 109 -10.11 -19.43 -11.04
N ALA A 110 -9.95 -18.13 -11.24
CA ALA A 110 -10.43 -17.39 -12.39
C ALA A 110 -9.32 -16.47 -12.91
N ASP A 111 -9.40 -16.07 -14.16
CA ASP A 111 -8.45 -15.18 -14.81
C ASP A 111 -8.47 -13.80 -14.12
N MET A 112 -7.39 -13.46 -13.42
CA MET A 112 -7.22 -12.14 -12.77
C MET A 112 -6.95 -11.01 -13.77
N GLY A 113 -6.71 -11.32 -15.05
CA GLY A 113 -6.69 -10.35 -16.14
C GLY A 113 -8.09 -10.00 -16.66
N ASP A 114 -9.13 -10.75 -16.29
CA ASP A 114 -10.51 -10.46 -16.69
C ASP A 114 -11.10 -9.32 -15.85
N SER A 115 -11.75 -8.39 -16.53
CA SER A 115 -12.44 -7.27 -15.89
C SER A 115 -13.58 -7.69 -14.97
N GLN A 116 -14.21 -8.85 -15.20
CA GLN A 116 -15.28 -9.37 -14.36
C GLN A 116 -14.73 -9.82 -13.00
N THR A 117 -13.58 -10.51 -12.98
CA THR A 117 -12.91 -10.93 -11.74
C THR A 117 -12.55 -9.71 -10.87
N LEU A 118 -11.98 -8.67 -11.49
CA LEU A 118 -11.71 -7.43 -10.80
C LEU A 118 -12.97 -6.75 -10.26
N TYR A 119 -14.04 -6.72 -11.07
CA TYR A 119 -15.31 -6.13 -10.66
C TYR A 119 -15.88 -6.84 -9.42
N GLU A 120 -15.90 -8.17 -9.42
CA GLU A 120 -16.43 -8.98 -8.31
C GLU A 120 -15.64 -8.76 -7.02
N PHE A 121 -14.30 -8.63 -7.12
CA PHE A 121 -13.47 -8.26 -5.98
C PHE A 121 -13.80 -6.86 -5.43
N LEU A 122 -13.86 -5.86 -6.31
CA LEU A 122 -14.13 -4.49 -5.88
C LEU A 122 -15.53 -4.31 -5.31
N ASP A 123 -16.53 -4.99 -5.89
CA ASP A 123 -17.91 -5.00 -5.40
C ASP A 123 -17.98 -5.63 -3.99
N TYR A 124 -17.37 -6.80 -3.83
CA TYR A 124 -17.26 -7.47 -2.52
C TYR A 124 -16.55 -6.59 -1.47
N ALA A 125 -15.39 -6.03 -1.83
CA ALA A 125 -14.60 -5.23 -0.89
C ALA A 125 -15.35 -3.96 -0.48
N ASN A 126 -16.02 -3.28 -1.43
CA ASN A 126 -16.80 -2.08 -1.15
C ASN A 126 -18.05 -2.38 -0.29
N ASP A 127 -18.72 -3.50 -0.51
CA ASP A 127 -19.93 -3.86 0.22
C ASP A 127 -19.65 -4.32 1.65
N ASN A 128 -18.52 -5.02 1.88
CA ASN A 128 -18.20 -5.60 3.18
C ASN A 128 -17.24 -4.75 4.01
N TYR A 129 -16.41 -3.92 3.39
CA TYR A 129 -15.38 -3.09 4.05
C TYR A 129 -15.40 -1.64 3.56
N PRO A 130 -16.57 -0.95 3.60
CA PRO A 130 -16.65 0.45 3.24
C PRO A 130 -15.83 1.30 4.22
N ALA A 131 -15.23 2.39 3.71
CA ALA A 131 -14.45 3.33 4.51
C ALA A 131 -14.63 4.76 4.00
N ASP A 132 -14.27 5.75 4.83
CA ASP A 132 -14.30 7.17 4.43
C ASP A 132 -13.28 7.45 3.31
N HIS A 133 -12.17 6.71 3.33
CA HIS A 133 -11.12 6.76 2.32
C HIS A 133 -10.82 5.38 1.78
N VAL A 134 -10.82 5.24 0.47
CA VAL A 134 -10.50 3.97 -0.22
C VAL A 134 -9.33 4.17 -1.16
N ALA A 135 -8.36 3.26 -1.09
CA ALA A 135 -7.28 3.13 -2.05
C ALA A 135 -7.37 1.77 -2.75
N VAL A 136 -7.20 1.74 -4.07
CA VAL A 136 -7.11 0.49 -4.85
C VAL A 136 -5.69 0.33 -5.34
N THR A 137 -5.08 -0.82 -5.05
CA THR A 137 -3.72 -1.16 -5.46
C THR A 137 -3.75 -2.38 -6.36
N PHE A 138 -3.11 -2.27 -7.51
CA PHE A 138 -2.88 -3.38 -8.43
C PHE A 138 -1.44 -3.85 -8.30
N TRP A 139 -1.26 -5.15 -8.15
CA TRP A 139 0.05 -5.77 -8.07
C TRP A 139 0.24 -6.79 -9.19
N ASN A 140 1.19 -6.55 -10.04
CA ASN A 140 1.67 -7.42 -11.12
C ASN A 140 2.83 -6.70 -11.84
N HIS A 141 3.27 -7.18 -13.01
CA HIS A 141 4.31 -6.56 -13.85
C HIS A 141 4.04 -5.09 -14.21
N GLY A 142 2.79 -4.69 -14.37
CA GLY A 142 2.45 -3.33 -14.73
C GLY A 142 2.84 -2.98 -16.17
N GLY A 143 2.22 -3.63 -17.16
CA GLY A 143 2.54 -3.44 -18.60
C GLY A 143 2.09 -2.10 -19.22
N GLY A 144 1.45 -1.24 -18.43
CA GLY A 144 0.96 0.07 -18.85
C GLY A 144 -0.21 0.00 -19.84
N SER A 145 -0.48 1.10 -20.54
CA SER A 145 -1.65 1.24 -21.41
C SER A 145 -1.64 0.34 -22.67
N VAL A 146 -0.51 -0.24 -22.99
CA VAL A 146 -0.36 -1.10 -24.20
C VAL A 146 -0.56 -2.57 -23.86
N SER A 147 -0.08 -3.00 -22.70
CA SER A 147 -0.04 -4.42 -22.32
C SER A 147 -0.91 -4.76 -21.13
N GLY A 148 -1.57 -3.78 -20.52
CA GLY A 148 -2.45 -4.00 -19.36
C GLY A 148 -1.73 -3.86 -18.01
N ALA A 149 -2.51 -3.93 -16.92
CA ALA A 149 -2.01 -3.77 -15.56
C ALA A 149 -1.65 -5.10 -14.90
N ALA A 150 -2.40 -6.16 -15.16
CA ALA A 150 -2.24 -7.48 -14.59
C ALA A 150 -2.33 -8.57 -15.68
N PHE A 151 -1.57 -9.62 -15.51
CA PHE A 151 -1.56 -10.83 -16.35
C PHE A 151 -1.53 -12.05 -15.46
N ASP A 152 -2.43 -12.96 -15.73
CA ASP A 152 -2.52 -14.27 -15.14
C ASP A 152 -1.57 -15.27 -15.87
N GLU A 153 -1.16 -16.36 -15.20
CA GLU A 153 -0.42 -17.49 -15.81
C GLU A 153 -1.34 -18.63 -16.26
#